data_ca285353d10895600b1bb5a43cdf32f7
#
_entry.id   ca285353d10895600b1bb5a43cdf32f7
#
_cell.length_a   1.000
_cell.length_b   1.000
_cell.length_c   1.000
_cell.angle_alpha   90.00
_cell.angle_beta   90.00
_cell.angle_gamma   90.00
#
_symmetry.space_group_name_H-M   'P 1'
#
loop_
_entity.id
_entity.type
_entity.pdbx_description
1 polymer ?
#
loop_
_entity_poly.entity_id
_entity_poly.type
_entity_poly.pdbx_seq_one_letter_code
_entity_poly.pdbx_strand_id
1 'polypeptide(L)'
;MFQAMDVENEEYQIKPMNCPFHCLMYKDDLRSYRDLPIRWGELGTVYRYERSGTLHGLMRVRGFTQDDAHIFCLPEQLQDEIVAVLDLTEQILTRFGFDKYDIMLSTRPDKSVGSDAIWDTATEALVGALERKGWEYGIDNGGGAFYGPKIDLKIRDAIGRSWQCSTVQCDFNLPERFGLEYVSAEGTREQPIMLHRAIFGSIERFFGILVENTAGDFPLWLAPTQLKLLPVTDAVMDYCIDVKKKAAKMGLRVEVDRGNERLAKQIRNAEQSRIPIMGVVGMKEMEEETLAIRSRKEGNLGSFSVDDLLEELYRCDVAAEEMTKKGVFPEEEE
;
A
#
# COMPACT_ATOMS: atom_id res chain seq x y z
N MET A 1 14.01 16.60 -14.25
CA MET A 1 13.20 15.97 -15.34
C MET A 1 14.16 15.40 -16.37
N PHE A 2 13.77 14.42 -17.16
CA PHE A 2 14.48 14.03 -18.38
C PHE A 2 14.45 15.18 -19.38
N GLN A 3 15.33 15.17 -20.36
CA GLN A 3 15.27 16.13 -21.47
C GLN A 3 14.04 15.81 -22.34
N ALA A 4 13.45 16.85 -22.90
CA ALA A 4 12.41 16.67 -23.91
C ALA A 4 12.98 15.97 -25.16
N MET A 5 12.15 15.21 -25.83
CA MET A 5 12.49 14.47 -27.04
C MET A 5 11.72 15.05 -28.21
N ASP A 6 12.40 15.22 -29.33
CA ASP A 6 11.73 15.53 -30.60
C ASP A 6 11.33 14.23 -31.30
N VAL A 7 10.04 14.06 -31.56
CA VAL A 7 9.49 12.92 -32.27
C VAL A 7 8.56 13.46 -33.36
N GLU A 8 8.92 13.27 -34.63
CA GLU A 8 8.13 13.73 -35.78
C GLU A 8 7.84 15.26 -35.80
N ASN A 9 8.80 16.05 -35.34
CA ASN A 9 8.74 17.52 -35.14
C ASN A 9 7.76 17.97 -34.04
N GLU A 10 7.41 17.09 -33.12
CA GLU A 10 6.67 17.42 -31.90
C GLU A 10 7.54 17.15 -30.65
N GLU A 11 7.43 18.03 -29.67
CA GLU A 11 8.18 17.89 -28.42
C GLU A 11 7.43 17.02 -27.43
N TYR A 12 8.06 15.94 -26.99
CA TYR A 12 7.57 15.00 -25.98
C TYR A 12 8.37 15.10 -24.69
N GLN A 13 7.68 15.07 -23.57
CA GLN A 13 8.27 15.04 -22.24
C GLN A 13 7.78 13.80 -21.48
N ILE A 14 8.72 12.99 -20.99
CA ILE A 14 8.37 11.90 -20.08
C ILE A 14 7.81 12.48 -18.78
N LYS A 15 6.62 12.06 -18.37
CA LYS A 15 5.94 12.62 -17.20
C LYS A 15 6.68 12.36 -15.89
N PRO A 16 7.03 13.41 -15.11
CA PRO A 16 7.65 13.26 -13.79
C PRO A 16 6.65 13.19 -12.64
N MET A 17 5.37 13.46 -12.90
CA MET A 17 4.26 13.52 -11.94
C MET A 17 2.92 13.26 -12.63
N ASN A 18 1.90 12.89 -11.86
CA ASN A 18 0.55 12.58 -12.36
C ASN A 18 -0.45 13.73 -12.15
N CYS A 19 -0.19 14.61 -11.18
CA CYS A 19 -1.10 15.69 -10.77
C CYS A 19 -1.66 16.56 -11.92
N PRO A 20 -0.90 16.94 -12.98
CA PRO A 20 -1.47 17.75 -14.08
C PRO A 20 -2.65 17.09 -14.79
N PHE A 21 -2.66 15.75 -14.88
CA PHE A 21 -3.73 15.01 -15.57
C PHE A 21 -5.02 15.02 -14.76
N HIS A 22 -4.97 14.90 -13.43
CA HIS A 22 -6.14 15.06 -12.57
C HIS A 22 -6.68 16.50 -12.60
N CYS A 23 -5.80 17.50 -12.70
CA CYS A 23 -6.24 18.89 -12.92
C CYS A 23 -7.01 19.06 -14.25
N LEU A 24 -6.53 18.43 -15.33
CA LEU A 24 -7.23 18.46 -16.63
C LEU A 24 -8.58 17.73 -16.55
N MET A 25 -8.65 16.58 -15.88
CA MET A 25 -9.90 15.85 -15.65
C MET A 25 -10.90 16.68 -14.82
N TYR A 26 -10.41 17.40 -13.80
CA TYR A 26 -11.26 18.29 -13.01
C TYR A 26 -11.86 19.39 -13.88
N LYS A 27 -11.04 19.97 -14.74
CA LYS A 27 -11.39 21.11 -15.61
C LYS A 27 -12.34 20.74 -16.75
N ASP A 28 -12.46 19.46 -17.10
CA ASP A 28 -13.28 18.98 -18.23
C ASP A 28 -14.78 19.20 -18.01
N ASP A 29 -15.23 19.29 -16.74
CA ASP A 29 -16.61 19.55 -16.36
C ASP A 29 -16.77 20.80 -15.49
N LEU A 30 -17.96 21.42 -15.56
CA LEU A 30 -18.36 22.46 -14.62
C LEU A 30 -18.63 21.83 -13.25
N ARG A 31 -17.91 22.27 -12.23
CA ARG A 31 -18.04 21.77 -10.85
C ARG A 31 -18.86 22.70 -9.99
N SER A 32 -19.59 22.13 -9.04
CA SER A 32 -20.34 22.83 -7.99
C SER A 32 -19.74 22.50 -6.63
N TYR A 33 -19.92 23.38 -5.66
CA TYR A 33 -19.56 23.10 -4.25
C TYR A 33 -20.15 21.77 -3.72
N ARG A 34 -21.27 21.30 -4.29
CA ARG A 34 -21.93 20.03 -3.93
C ARG A 34 -21.19 18.81 -4.46
N ASP A 35 -20.34 18.95 -5.44
CA ASP A 35 -19.54 17.87 -6.02
C ASP A 35 -18.28 17.62 -5.20
N LEU A 36 -17.89 18.60 -4.35
CA LEU A 36 -16.70 18.53 -3.52
C LEU A 36 -16.98 17.92 -2.13
N PRO A 37 -16.07 17.11 -1.59
CA PRO A 37 -14.74 16.85 -2.12
C PRO A 37 -14.73 15.77 -3.21
N ILE A 38 -13.91 15.98 -4.25
CA ILE A 38 -13.62 14.98 -5.29
C ILE A 38 -12.29 14.31 -4.95
N ARG A 39 -12.25 12.98 -4.93
CA ARG A 39 -11.06 12.17 -4.60
C ARG A 39 -10.77 11.20 -5.73
N TRP A 40 -9.64 11.39 -6.40
CA TRP A 40 -9.17 10.50 -7.47
C TRP A 40 -7.82 9.92 -7.11
N GLY A 41 -7.66 8.62 -7.34
CA GLY A 41 -6.42 7.89 -7.12
C GLY A 41 -6.07 7.01 -8.31
N GLU A 42 -4.78 6.85 -8.53
CA GLU A 42 -4.23 5.98 -9.57
C GLU A 42 -2.96 5.27 -9.07
N LEU A 43 -2.65 4.12 -9.64
CA LEU A 43 -1.30 3.58 -9.61
C LEU A 43 -0.55 4.15 -10.81
N GLY A 44 -0.02 5.36 -10.61
CA GLY A 44 0.56 6.17 -11.67
C GLY A 44 2.06 5.99 -11.81
N THR A 45 2.52 5.51 -12.98
CA THR A 45 3.96 5.42 -13.26
C THR A 45 4.51 6.79 -13.62
N VAL A 46 5.61 7.18 -12.99
CA VAL A 46 6.32 8.44 -13.22
C VAL A 46 7.81 8.20 -13.43
N TYR A 47 8.47 9.16 -14.10
CA TYR A 47 9.88 9.05 -14.44
C TYR A 47 10.63 10.31 -14.00
N ARG A 48 11.65 10.16 -13.17
CA ARG A 48 12.45 11.25 -12.65
C ARG A 48 13.91 11.04 -12.96
N TYR A 49 14.58 12.08 -13.44
CA TYR A 49 16.01 12.04 -13.68
C TYR A 49 16.78 12.11 -12.35
N GLU A 50 16.91 10.96 -11.71
CA GLU A 50 17.76 10.81 -10.54
C GLU A 50 19.22 10.67 -10.98
N ARG A 51 20.14 11.32 -10.27
CA ARG A 51 21.58 11.22 -10.57
C ARG A 51 22.05 9.79 -10.32
N SER A 52 22.94 9.27 -11.16
CA SER A 52 23.42 7.87 -11.07
C SER A 52 23.92 7.48 -9.68
N GLY A 53 24.68 8.37 -9.02
CA GLY A 53 25.22 8.11 -7.68
C GLY A 53 24.20 8.06 -6.55
N THR A 54 22.91 8.39 -6.82
CA THR A 54 21.82 8.29 -5.82
C THR A 54 20.93 7.07 -6.00
N LEU A 55 21.12 6.31 -7.08
CA LEU A 55 20.31 5.12 -7.36
C LEU A 55 20.66 4.02 -6.35
N HIS A 56 19.65 3.32 -5.84
CA HIS A 56 19.83 2.31 -4.80
C HIS A 56 18.75 1.22 -4.84
N GLY A 57 19.01 0.10 -5.50
CA GLY A 57 18.07 -1.04 -5.60
C GLY A 57 16.65 -0.59 -5.95
N LEU A 58 15.66 -1.07 -5.22
CA LEU A 58 14.27 -0.62 -5.32
C LEU A 58 13.99 0.69 -4.58
N MET A 59 14.89 1.12 -3.69
CA MET A 59 14.70 2.28 -2.82
C MET A 59 14.74 3.61 -3.56
N ARG A 60 15.56 3.70 -4.62
CA ARG A 60 15.67 4.90 -5.45
C ARG A 60 15.96 4.56 -6.90
N VAL A 61 14.95 4.69 -7.72
CA VAL A 61 14.93 4.34 -9.15
C VAL A 61 14.48 5.53 -9.99
N ARG A 62 14.66 5.48 -11.30
CA ARG A 62 14.26 6.55 -12.23
C ARG A 62 12.82 6.41 -12.73
N GLY A 63 12.32 5.19 -12.84
CA GLY A 63 10.93 4.88 -13.18
C GLY A 63 10.28 4.12 -12.03
N PHE A 64 9.14 4.60 -11.53
CA PHE A 64 8.45 3.98 -10.41
C PHE A 64 6.96 4.27 -10.46
N THR A 65 6.20 3.42 -9.78
CA THR A 65 4.75 3.54 -9.66
C THR A 65 4.40 4.16 -8.31
N GLN A 66 3.58 5.21 -8.32
CA GLN A 66 3.04 5.82 -7.10
C GLN A 66 1.57 5.41 -6.91
N ASP A 67 1.18 5.21 -5.66
CA ASP A 67 -0.21 5.19 -5.22
C ASP A 67 -0.71 6.64 -5.09
N ASP A 68 -0.70 7.35 -6.19
CA ASP A 68 -0.91 8.78 -6.26
C ASP A 68 -2.40 9.11 -6.21
N ALA A 69 -2.79 10.06 -5.36
CA ALA A 69 -4.16 10.55 -5.33
C ALA A 69 -4.21 12.05 -5.08
N HIS A 70 -5.25 12.65 -5.63
CA HIS A 70 -5.53 14.08 -5.53
C HIS A 70 -6.95 14.30 -5.04
N ILE A 71 -7.08 15.17 -4.05
CA ILE A 71 -8.36 15.56 -3.45
C ILE A 71 -8.57 17.01 -3.75
N PHE A 72 -9.70 17.32 -4.38
CA PHE A 72 -10.14 18.70 -4.61
C PHE A 72 -11.25 18.98 -3.61
N CYS A 73 -11.08 19.99 -2.76
CA CYS A 73 -12.01 20.25 -1.66
C CYS A 73 -12.26 21.76 -1.47
N LEU A 74 -13.30 22.04 -0.69
CA LEU A 74 -13.59 23.38 -0.20
C LEU A 74 -12.64 23.75 0.95
N PRO A 75 -12.41 25.04 1.22
CA PRO A 75 -11.60 25.48 2.37
C PRO A 75 -12.06 24.89 3.70
N GLU A 76 -13.37 24.83 3.94
CA GLU A 76 -13.94 24.27 5.18
C GLU A 76 -13.80 22.74 5.30
N GLN A 77 -13.56 22.03 4.20
CA GLN A 77 -13.35 20.58 4.16
C GLN A 77 -11.87 20.20 4.36
N LEU A 78 -10.96 21.16 4.20
CA LEU A 78 -9.51 20.90 4.09
C LEU A 78 -8.98 20.06 5.27
N GLN A 79 -9.25 20.48 6.50
CA GLN A 79 -8.74 19.80 7.69
C GLN A 79 -9.31 18.40 7.85
N ASP A 80 -10.60 18.21 7.56
CA ASP A 80 -11.25 16.89 7.64
C ASP A 80 -10.68 15.93 6.60
N GLU A 81 -10.40 16.40 5.38
CA GLU A 81 -9.76 15.60 4.33
C GLU A 81 -8.33 15.21 4.71
N ILE A 82 -7.56 16.10 5.32
CA ILE A 82 -6.21 15.76 5.81
C ILE A 82 -6.30 14.67 6.88
N VAL A 83 -7.20 14.81 7.86
CA VAL A 83 -7.39 13.78 8.91
C VAL A 83 -7.78 12.45 8.31
N ALA A 84 -8.72 12.43 7.35
CA ALA A 84 -9.12 11.19 6.68
C ALA A 84 -7.96 10.49 5.93
N VAL A 85 -7.06 11.28 5.32
CA VAL A 85 -5.84 10.74 4.69
C VAL A 85 -4.90 10.15 5.74
N LEU A 86 -4.71 10.81 6.88
CA LEU A 86 -3.86 10.32 7.98
C LEU A 86 -4.45 9.05 8.60
N ASP A 87 -5.76 8.97 8.79
CA ASP A 87 -6.45 7.77 9.28
C ASP A 87 -6.26 6.58 8.33
N LEU A 88 -6.47 6.79 7.03
CA LEU A 88 -6.25 5.77 6.02
C LEU A 88 -4.78 5.31 5.97
N THR A 89 -3.84 6.26 6.10
CA THR A 89 -2.42 5.96 6.13
C THR A 89 -2.06 5.08 7.32
N GLU A 90 -2.54 5.42 8.52
CA GLU A 90 -2.34 4.64 9.74
C GLU A 90 -2.88 3.22 9.58
N GLN A 91 -4.14 3.08 9.13
CA GLN A 91 -4.75 1.78 8.90
C GLN A 91 -3.95 0.90 7.95
N ILE A 92 -3.51 1.46 6.83
CA ILE A 92 -2.74 0.71 5.83
C ILE A 92 -1.37 0.34 6.37
N LEU A 93 -0.60 1.29 6.91
CA LEU A 93 0.74 1.00 7.41
C LEU A 93 0.72 -0.04 8.54
N THR A 94 -0.23 0.07 9.48
CA THR A 94 -0.43 -0.91 10.56
C THR A 94 -0.74 -2.30 10.00
N ARG A 95 -1.59 -2.41 8.99
CA ARG A 95 -1.92 -3.70 8.35
C ARG A 95 -0.70 -4.37 7.73
N PHE A 96 0.28 -3.59 7.24
CA PHE A 96 1.55 -4.10 6.74
C PHE A 96 2.60 -4.32 7.83
N GLY A 97 2.26 -4.09 9.12
CA GLY A 97 3.15 -4.28 10.25
C GLY A 97 4.09 -3.10 10.53
N PHE A 98 3.81 -1.93 9.97
CA PHE A 98 4.52 -0.68 10.26
C PHE A 98 3.72 0.14 11.26
N ASP A 99 3.93 -0.11 12.55
CA ASP A 99 3.30 0.59 13.67
C ASP A 99 4.13 1.76 14.22
N LYS A 100 5.36 1.92 13.73
CA LYS A 100 6.31 2.98 14.12
C LYS A 100 6.80 3.72 12.90
N TYR A 101 6.56 5.01 12.87
CA TYR A 101 7.01 5.91 11.83
C TYR A 101 7.35 7.28 12.40
N ASP A 102 8.31 7.96 11.77
CA ASP A 102 8.67 9.32 12.12
C ASP A 102 7.77 10.29 11.34
N ILE A 103 7.06 11.18 12.02
CA ILE A 103 6.17 12.17 11.41
C ILE A 103 6.89 13.52 11.37
N MET A 104 6.89 14.15 10.19
CA MET A 104 7.53 15.43 9.96
C MET A 104 6.57 16.41 9.29
N LEU A 105 6.41 17.58 9.87
CA LEU A 105 5.78 18.73 9.24
C LEU A 105 6.84 19.52 8.49
N SER A 106 6.80 19.51 7.17
CA SER A 106 7.75 20.22 6.31
C SER A 106 7.18 21.58 5.95
N THR A 107 7.89 22.64 6.35
CA THR A 107 7.45 24.04 6.21
C THR A 107 8.01 24.70 4.95
N ARG A 108 7.68 25.97 4.78
CA ARG A 108 7.99 26.74 3.57
C ARG A 108 9.49 26.82 3.27
N PRO A 109 9.93 26.47 2.05
CA PRO A 109 11.33 26.68 1.62
C PRO A 109 11.58 28.12 1.17
N ASP A 110 12.86 28.56 1.14
CA ASP A 110 13.26 29.90 0.69
C ASP A 110 12.76 30.22 -0.74
N LYS A 111 12.79 29.21 -1.62
CA LYS A 111 12.26 29.32 -2.99
C LYS A 111 10.88 28.70 -3.08
N SER A 112 9.87 29.50 -2.88
CA SER A 112 8.47 29.07 -2.87
C SER A 112 7.60 30.04 -3.69
N VAL A 113 6.41 29.59 -4.08
CA VAL A 113 5.35 30.38 -4.71
C VAL A 113 4.17 30.52 -3.75
N GLY A 114 3.31 31.48 -4.01
CA GLY A 114 2.15 31.80 -3.16
C GLY A 114 2.45 32.87 -2.10
N SER A 115 1.39 33.51 -1.58
CA SER A 115 1.47 34.53 -0.54
C SER A 115 1.73 33.91 0.85
N ASP A 116 2.16 34.74 1.79
CA ASP A 116 2.35 34.31 3.18
C ASP A 116 1.03 33.78 3.78
N ALA A 117 -0.07 34.48 3.55
CA ALA A 117 -1.39 34.07 4.04
C ALA A 117 -1.82 32.67 3.55
N ILE A 118 -1.54 32.32 2.30
CA ILE A 118 -1.83 30.98 1.76
C ILE A 118 -0.99 29.91 2.47
N TRP A 119 0.31 30.19 2.69
CA TRP A 119 1.20 29.30 3.39
C TRP A 119 0.80 29.12 4.87
N ASP A 120 0.40 30.19 5.53
CA ASP A 120 -0.07 30.15 6.92
C ASP A 120 -1.34 29.28 7.01
N THR A 121 -2.35 29.54 6.19
CA THR A 121 -3.59 28.76 6.12
C THR A 121 -3.33 27.26 5.90
N ALA A 122 -2.47 26.93 4.92
CA ALA A 122 -2.11 25.56 4.61
C ALA A 122 -1.38 24.88 5.78
N THR A 123 -0.44 25.59 6.41
CA THR A 123 0.33 25.06 7.53
C THR A 123 -0.56 24.85 8.75
N GLU A 124 -1.44 25.82 9.08
CA GLU A 124 -2.40 25.70 10.17
C GLU A 124 -3.35 24.50 10.00
N ALA A 125 -3.82 24.24 8.76
CA ALA A 125 -4.66 23.08 8.48
C ALA A 125 -3.94 21.75 8.73
N LEU A 126 -2.64 21.65 8.33
CA LEU A 126 -1.82 20.47 8.59
C LEU A 126 -1.53 20.29 10.09
N VAL A 127 -1.20 21.37 10.79
CA VAL A 127 -0.98 21.36 12.25
C VAL A 127 -2.26 20.93 12.98
N GLY A 128 -3.40 21.53 12.65
CA GLY A 128 -4.68 21.19 13.26
C GLY A 128 -5.09 19.73 13.03
N ALA A 129 -4.74 19.16 11.88
CA ALA A 129 -4.97 17.75 11.61
C ALA A 129 -4.08 16.84 12.48
N LEU A 130 -2.79 17.17 12.64
CA LEU A 130 -1.87 16.45 13.53
C LEU A 130 -2.30 16.52 15.00
N GLU A 131 -2.75 17.69 15.46
CA GLU A 131 -3.27 17.88 16.80
C GLU A 131 -4.55 17.06 17.04
N ARG A 132 -5.49 17.02 16.09
CA ARG A 132 -6.69 16.17 16.16
C ARG A 132 -6.36 14.68 16.24
N LYS A 133 -5.28 14.24 15.57
CA LYS A 133 -4.76 12.87 15.68
C LYS A 133 -4.03 12.62 17.00
N GLY A 134 -3.63 13.64 17.73
CA GLY A 134 -2.80 13.53 18.94
C GLY A 134 -1.40 12.97 18.64
N TRP A 135 -0.90 13.18 17.43
CA TRP A 135 0.40 12.66 17.02
C TRP A 135 1.53 13.63 17.36
N GLU A 136 2.62 13.07 17.91
CA GLU A 136 3.88 13.78 18.04
C GLU A 136 4.57 13.89 16.69
N TYR A 137 5.09 15.08 16.35
CA TYR A 137 5.76 15.31 15.06
C TYR A 137 6.97 16.23 15.22
N GLY A 138 7.95 16.06 14.35
CA GLY A 138 9.06 16.99 14.19
C GLY A 138 8.77 18.04 13.11
N ILE A 139 9.53 19.14 13.14
CA ILE A 139 9.46 20.17 12.11
C ILE A 139 10.68 20.08 11.20
N ASP A 140 10.44 19.98 9.89
CA ASP A 140 11.45 20.04 8.84
C ASP A 140 11.39 21.44 8.19
N ASN A 141 12.19 22.36 8.73
CA ASN A 141 12.21 23.75 8.28
C ASN A 141 12.72 23.87 6.84
N GLY A 142 11.88 24.41 5.95
CA GLY A 142 12.20 24.55 4.55
C GLY A 142 12.11 23.25 3.73
N GLY A 143 11.64 22.15 4.33
CA GLY A 143 11.48 20.85 3.67
C GLY A 143 10.22 20.70 2.82
N GLY A 144 9.32 21.68 2.84
CA GLY A 144 8.11 21.70 2.03
C GLY A 144 8.41 21.73 0.52
N ALA A 145 7.40 21.45 -0.29
CA ALA A 145 7.53 21.69 -1.71
C ALA A 145 7.50 23.20 -2.00
N PHE A 146 7.97 23.58 -3.19
CA PHE A 146 7.96 25.00 -3.57
C PHE A 146 6.53 25.59 -3.64
N TYR A 147 5.50 24.76 -3.69
CA TYR A 147 4.09 25.14 -3.85
C TYR A 147 3.20 24.87 -2.63
N GLY A 148 3.72 24.22 -1.58
CA GLY A 148 2.94 24.00 -0.37
C GLY A 148 3.65 23.20 0.72
N PRO A 149 3.17 23.34 1.98
CA PRO A 149 3.65 22.57 3.11
C PRO A 149 3.11 21.13 3.04
N LYS A 150 3.74 20.22 3.79
CA LYS A 150 3.36 18.81 3.79
C LYS A 150 3.64 18.12 5.12
N ILE A 151 2.89 17.05 5.36
CA ILE A 151 3.20 16.04 6.37
C ILE A 151 3.81 14.85 5.67
N ASP A 152 4.99 14.43 6.11
CA ASP A 152 5.67 13.22 5.67
C ASP A 152 5.70 12.19 6.79
N LEU A 153 5.32 10.94 6.48
CA LEU A 153 5.52 9.80 7.34
C LEU A 153 6.69 8.97 6.79
N LYS A 154 7.70 8.74 7.64
CA LYS A 154 8.92 8.01 7.28
C LYS A 154 8.95 6.69 8.02
N ILE A 155 9.01 5.59 7.30
CA ILE A 155 9.23 4.25 7.86
C ILE A 155 10.71 3.90 7.86
N ARG A 156 11.11 2.96 8.73
CA ARG A 156 12.50 2.52 8.85
C ARG A 156 12.68 1.17 8.17
N ASP A 157 13.79 1.02 7.45
CA ASP A 157 14.19 -0.27 6.91
C ASP A 157 14.83 -1.16 7.99
N ALA A 158 15.15 -2.40 7.64
CA ALA A 158 15.69 -3.40 8.55
C ALA A 158 16.99 -3.00 9.26
N ILE A 159 17.76 -2.05 8.71
CA ILE A 159 18.99 -1.52 9.31
C ILE A 159 18.81 -0.13 9.93
N GLY A 160 17.55 0.34 10.06
CA GLY A 160 17.18 1.57 10.75
C GLY A 160 17.28 2.85 9.93
N ARG A 161 17.52 2.79 8.61
CA ARG A 161 17.48 3.97 7.74
C ARG A 161 16.04 4.44 7.55
N SER A 162 15.83 5.73 7.66
CA SER A 162 14.51 6.36 7.51
C SER A 162 14.21 6.65 6.03
N TRP A 163 13.05 6.22 5.54
CA TRP A 163 12.59 6.41 4.18
C TRP A 163 11.22 7.06 4.16
N GLN A 164 11.10 8.18 3.46
CA GLN A 164 9.80 8.80 3.20
C GLN A 164 8.97 7.87 2.32
N CYS A 165 7.80 7.49 2.82
CA CYS A 165 6.80 6.73 2.09
C CYS A 165 5.52 7.54 1.95
N SER A 166 4.82 7.78 3.06
CA SER A 166 3.54 8.48 3.00
C SER A 166 3.75 9.98 3.04
N THR A 167 2.88 10.69 2.33
CA THR A 167 2.86 12.15 2.33
C THR A 167 1.43 12.65 2.11
N VAL A 168 1.07 13.74 2.77
CA VAL A 168 -0.07 14.58 2.45
C VAL A 168 0.41 16.01 2.31
N GLN A 169 0.04 16.66 1.22
CA GLN A 169 0.57 17.95 0.84
C GLN A 169 -0.54 18.87 0.37
N CYS A 170 -0.56 20.08 0.90
CA CYS A 170 -1.53 21.09 0.53
C CYS A 170 -1.00 21.92 -0.65
N ASP A 171 -1.83 22.13 -1.68
CA ASP A 171 -1.47 22.83 -2.88
C ASP A 171 -2.58 23.81 -3.30
N PHE A 172 -2.25 25.08 -3.35
CA PHE A 172 -3.11 26.15 -3.87
C PHE A 172 -2.64 26.59 -5.26
N ASN A 173 -1.45 26.19 -5.67
CA ASN A 173 -0.77 26.71 -6.86
C ASN A 173 -1.22 26.00 -8.15
N LEU A 174 -1.33 24.66 -8.14
CA LEU A 174 -1.83 23.96 -9.32
C LEU A 174 -3.27 24.32 -9.65
N PRO A 175 -4.22 24.38 -8.69
CA PRO A 175 -5.56 24.88 -8.97
C PRO A 175 -5.57 26.26 -9.65
N GLU A 176 -4.78 27.20 -9.14
CA GLU A 176 -4.65 28.54 -9.73
C GLU A 176 -4.09 28.49 -11.17
N ARG A 177 -2.97 27.79 -11.37
CA ARG A 177 -2.31 27.70 -12.67
C ARG A 177 -3.11 27.01 -13.75
N PHE A 178 -3.91 26.01 -13.36
CA PHE A 178 -4.83 25.32 -14.28
C PHE A 178 -6.16 26.04 -14.43
N GLY A 179 -6.42 27.11 -13.65
CA GLY A 179 -7.69 27.82 -13.63
C GLY A 179 -8.83 26.89 -13.26
N LEU A 180 -8.65 26.12 -12.18
CA LEU A 180 -9.69 25.24 -11.65
C LEU A 180 -10.68 26.05 -10.85
N GLU A 181 -11.97 25.87 -11.13
CA GLU A 181 -13.05 26.61 -10.49
C GLU A 181 -14.20 25.66 -10.10
N TYR A 182 -14.95 26.05 -9.09
CA TYR A 182 -16.28 25.51 -8.79
C TYR A 182 -17.28 26.66 -8.57
N VAL A 183 -18.55 26.38 -8.73
CA VAL A 183 -19.63 27.34 -8.43
C VAL A 183 -20.01 27.18 -6.96
N SER A 184 -19.88 28.27 -6.18
CA SER A 184 -20.20 28.29 -4.74
C SER A 184 -21.72 28.29 -4.51
N ALA A 185 -22.14 28.23 -3.24
CA ALA A 185 -23.56 28.32 -2.87
C ALA A 185 -24.20 29.65 -3.27
N GLU A 186 -23.39 30.72 -3.30
CA GLU A 186 -23.78 32.08 -3.68
C GLU A 186 -23.79 32.28 -5.21
N GLY A 187 -23.39 31.28 -5.99
CA GLY A 187 -23.32 31.33 -7.44
C GLY A 187 -22.05 32.02 -7.99
N THR A 188 -21.07 32.28 -7.11
CA THR A 188 -19.76 32.83 -7.53
C THR A 188 -18.82 31.69 -7.93
N ARG A 189 -17.82 32.03 -8.76
CA ARG A 189 -16.75 31.08 -9.11
C ARG A 189 -15.62 31.21 -8.12
N GLU A 190 -15.22 30.10 -7.54
CA GLU A 190 -14.19 30.01 -6.54
C GLU A 190 -13.20 28.90 -6.88
N GLN A 191 -11.97 29.02 -6.36
CA GLN A 191 -10.89 28.06 -6.60
C GLN A 191 -10.91 26.95 -5.51
N PRO A 192 -10.90 25.66 -5.90
CA PRO A 192 -10.75 24.58 -4.93
C PRO A 192 -9.33 24.53 -4.36
N ILE A 193 -9.20 23.94 -3.18
CA ILE A 193 -7.90 23.53 -2.64
C ILE A 193 -7.60 22.11 -3.13
N MET A 194 -6.34 21.84 -3.44
CA MET A 194 -5.89 20.51 -3.85
C MET A 194 -4.98 19.91 -2.79
N LEU A 195 -5.28 18.68 -2.40
CA LEU A 195 -4.39 17.84 -1.61
C LEU A 195 -3.77 16.77 -2.51
N HIS A 196 -2.46 16.62 -2.42
CA HIS A 196 -1.75 15.47 -2.95
C HIS A 196 -1.55 14.46 -1.84
N ARG A 197 -1.77 13.19 -2.09
CA ARG A 197 -1.46 12.15 -1.13
C ARG A 197 -0.86 10.91 -1.80
N ALA A 198 0.10 10.33 -1.13
CA ALA A 198 0.57 8.97 -1.36
C ALA A 198 0.69 8.29 -0.01
N ILE A 199 0.37 7.00 0.09
CA ILE A 199 0.50 6.20 1.30
C ILE A 199 1.77 5.37 1.23
N PHE A 200 1.94 4.60 0.16
CA PHE A 200 3.17 3.85 -0.09
C PHE A 200 4.29 4.73 -0.68
N GLY A 201 3.91 5.79 -1.37
CA GLY A 201 4.82 6.60 -2.17
C GLY A 201 5.26 5.86 -3.43
N SER A 202 6.53 5.48 -3.54
CA SER A 202 6.97 4.53 -4.57
C SER A 202 6.63 3.11 -4.12
N ILE A 203 5.81 2.40 -4.90
CA ILE A 203 5.47 0.99 -4.64
C ILE A 203 6.74 0.13 -4.61
N GLU A 204 7.71 0.40 -5.49
CA GLU A 204 8.99 -0.31 -5.53
C GLU A 204 9.77 -0.13 -4.22
N ARG A 205 9.82 1.10 -3.69
CA ARG A 205 10.49 1.39 -2.42
C ARG A 205 9.78 0.70 -1.25
N PHE A 206 8.47 0.86 -1.17
CA PHE A 206 7.66 0.25 -0.12
C PHE A 206 7.81 -1.27 -0.12
N PHE A 207 7.74 -1.89 -1.31
CA PHE A 207 7.95 -3.33 -1.47
C PHE A 207 9.35 -3.75 -1.02
N GLY A 208 10.38 -3.00 -1.41
CA GLY A 208 11.75 -3.26 -0.96
C GLY A 208 11.89 -3.24 0.56
N ILE A 209 11.32 -2.22 1.23
CA ILE A 209 11.34 -2.10 2.68
C ILE A 209 10.54 -3.23 3.33
N LEU A 210 9.38 -3.59 2.79
CA LEU A 210 8.54 -4.67 3.28
C LEU A 210 9.26 -6.02 3.22
N VAL A 211 9.92 -6.32 2.10
CA VAL A 211 10.72 -7.56 1.95
C VAL A 211 11.87 -7.60 2.96
N GLU A 212 12.58 -6.50 3.16
CA GLU A 212 13.65 -6.40 4.15
C GLU A 212 13.13 -6.55 5.58
N ASN A 213 12.03 -5.89 5.92
CA ASN A 213 11.44 -5.91 7.26
C ASN A 213 10.93 -7.30 7.64
N THR A 214 10.34 -8.02 6.70
CA THR A 214 9.85 -9.39 6.91
C THR A 214 10.92 -10.46 6.68
N ALA A 215 12.10 -10.11 6.15
CA ALA A 215 13.10 -11.06 5.65
C ALA A 215 12.50 -12.08 4.66
N GLY A 216 11.49 -11.67 3.88
CA GLY A 216 10.72 -12.51 2.96
C GLY A 216 9.73 -13.45 3.64
N ASP A 217 9.59 -13.38 4.97
CA ASP A 217 8.61 -14.12 5.75
C ASP A 217 7.31 -13.31 5.84
N PHE A 218 6.59 -13.29 4.74
CA PHE A 218 5.33 -12.54 4.66
C PHE A 218 4.25 -13.17 5.55
N PRO A 219 3.39 -12.34 6.17
CA PRO A 219 2.18 -12.83 6.81
C PRO A 219 1.26 -13.54 5.79
N LEU A 220 0.38 -14.39 6.28
CA LEU A 220 -0.47 -15.26 5.45
C LEU A 220 -1.17 -14.51 4.32
N TRP A 221 -1.77 -13.36 4.61
CA TRP A 221 -2.52 -12.56 3.65
C TRP A 221 -1.65 -11.95 2.53
N LEU A 222 -0.34 -11.75 2.76
CA LEU A 222 0.63 -11.25 1.77
C LEU A 222 1.44 -12.35 1.09
N ALA A 223 1.45 -13.57 1.63
CA ALA A 223 2.28 -14.65 1.10
C ALA A 223 1.90 -14.98 -0.35
N PRO A 224 2.85 -15.01 -1.30
CA PRO A 224 2.59 -15.40 -2.69
C PRO A 224 1.96 -16.78 -2.82
N THR A 225 2.36 -17.70 -1.94
CA THR A 225 1.77 -19.03 -1.75
C THR A 225 1.36 -19.15 -0.31
N GLN A 226 0.05 -19.23 -0.04
CA GLN A 226 -0.52 -19.30 1.31
C GLN A 226 -0.50 -20.73 1.85
N LEU A 227 -0.84 -21.69 0.99
CA LEU A 227 -0.85 -23.12 1.30
C LEU A 227 -0.09 -23.88 0.20
N LYS A 228 0.83 -24.74 0.60
CA LYS A 228 1.47 -25.70 -0.31
C LYS A 228 1.03 -27.11 0.03
N LEU A 229 0.40 -27.80 -0.90
CA LEU A 229 0.01 -29.21 -0.78
C LEU A 229 1.22 -30.10 -1.10
N LEU A 230 1.51 -31.03 -0.22
CA LEU A 230 2.65 -31.92 -0.28
C LEU A 230 2.14 -33.38 -0.44
N PRO A 231 1.97 -33.86 -1.66
CA PRO A 231 1.54 -35.25 -1.90
C PRO A 231 2.63 -36.21 -1.46
N VAL A 232 2.26 -37.24 -0.67
CA VAL A 232 3.18 -38.30 -0.24
C VAL A 232 3.47 -39.28 -1.36
N THR A 233 2.48 -39.49 -2.26
CA THR A 233 2.55 -40.37 -3.44
C THR A 233 1.83 -39.75 -4.62
N ASP A 234 2.16 -40.18 -5.84
CA ASP A 234 1.48 -39.72 -7.05
C ASP A 234 -0.01 -40.07 -7.08
N ALA A 235 -0.44 -41.11 -6.36
CA ALA A 235 -1.84 -41.54 -6.30
C ALA A 235 -2.80 -40.47 -5.74
N VAL A 236 -2.31 -39.52 -4.92
CA VAL A 236 -3.13 -38.43 -4.34
C VAL A 236 -3.02 -37.11 -5.12
N MET A 237 -2.31 -37.09 -6.26
CA MET A 237 -2.07 -35.88 -7.00
C MET A 237 -3.35 -35.21 -7.50
N ASP A 238 -4.29 -35.99 -8.03
CA ASP A 238 -5.56 -35.47 -8.55
C ASP A 238 -6.40 -34.84 -7.42
N TYR A 239 -6.41 -35.46 -6.25
CA TYR A 239 -7.06 -34.88 -5.05
C TYR A 239 -6.43 -33.53 -4.68
N CYS A 240 -5.10 -33.42 -4.63
CA CYS A 240 -4.41 -32.14 -4.37
C CYS A 240 -4.76 -31.08 -5.43
N ILE A 241 -4.86 -31.47 -6.69
CA ILE A 241 -5.24 -30.56 -7.77
C ILE A 241 -6.68 -30.04 -7.59
N ASP A 242 -7.61 -30.92 -7.15
CA ASP A 242 -9.00 -30.53 -6.94
C ASP A 242 -9.14 -29.62 -5.70
N VAL A 243 -8.43 -29.89 -4.62
CA VAL A 243 -8.31 -28.96 -3.47
C VAL A 243 -7.78 -27.59 -3.92
N LYS A 244 -6.70 -27.56 -4.73
CA LYS A 244 -6.19 -26.30 -5.29
C LYS A 244 -7.22 -25.55 -6.12
N LYS A 245 -7.99 -26.25 -6.97
CA LYS A 245 -9.07 -25.63 -7.78
C LYS A 245 -10.16 -25.04 -6.89
N LYS A 246 -10.54 -25.75 -5.81
CA LYS A 246 -11.52 -25.28 -4.84
C LYS A 246 -11.03 -24.01 -4.13
N ALA A 247 -9.80 -24.01 -3.64
CA ALA A 247 -9.16 -22.85 -3.02
C ALA A 247 -9.07 -21.64 -3.95
N ALA A 248 -8.75 -21.86 -5.23
CA ALA A 248 -8.65 -20.79 -6.23
C ALA A 248 -9.99 -20.07 -6.46
N LYS A 249 -11.13 -20.76 -6.34
CA LYS A 249 -12.48 -20.15 -6.41
C LYS A 249 -12.74 -19.20 -5.25
N MET A 250 -12.07 -19.38 -4.12
CA MET A 250 -12.14 -18.51 -2.96
C MET A 250 -11.08 -17.40 -3.00
N GLY A 251 -10.25 -17.33 -4.05
CA GLY A 251 -9.17 -16.35 -4.18
C GLY A 251 -7.88 -16.73 -3.44
N LEU A 252 -7.81 -17.92 -2.83
CA LEU A 252 -6.63 -18.39 -2.11
C LEU A 252 -5.50 -18.82 -3.06
N ARG A 253 -4.28 -18.51 -2.68
CA ARG A 253 -3.05 -18.80 -3.44
C ARG A 253 -2.45 -20.13 -2.98
N VAL A 254 -2.81 -21.21 -3.66
CA VAL A 254 -2.40 -22.59 -3.32
C VAL A 254 -1.51 -23.19 -4.39
N GLU A 255 -0.44 -23.83 -3.98
CA GLU A 255 0.44 -24.61 -4.84
C GLU A 255 0.39 -26.10 -4.48
N VAL A 256 0.65 -26.94 -5.48
CA VAL A 256 0.86 -28.38 -5.28
C VAL A 256 2.32 -28.70 -5.60
N ASP A 257 3.02 -29.35 -4.70
CA ASP A 257 4.36 -29.87 -4.96
C ASP A 257 4.27 -30.99 -5.99
N ARG A 258 5.02 -30.86 -7.09
CA ARG A 258 5.06 -31.85 -8.18
C ARG A 258 6.41 -32.56 -8.27
N GLY A 259 7.26 -32.33 -7.27
CA GLY A 259 8.57 -32.97 -7.21
C GLY A 259 8.49 -34.41 -6.73
N ASN A 260 9.34 -35.29 -7.27
CA ASN A 260 9.47 -36.69 -6.85
C ASN A 260 10.36 -36.81 -5.59
N GLU A 261 10.27 -35.84 -4.71
CA GLU A 261 11.11 -35.78 -3.53
C GLU A 261 10.41 -36.44 -2.32
N ARG A 262 11.21 -37.01 -1.38
CA ARG A 262 10.66 -37.55 -0.13
C ARG A 262 9.99 -36.42 0.65
N LEU A 263 8.90 -36.72 1.36
CA LEU A 263 8.11 -35.77 2.15
C LEU A 263 8.96 -34.83 3.02
N ALA A 264 9.96 -35.38 3.74
CA ALA A 264 10.85 -34.58 4.60
C ALA A 264 11.59 -33.48 3.80
N LYS A 265 11.93 -33.74 2.51
CA LYS A 265 12.58 -32.75 1.64
C LYS A 265 11.57 -31.76 1.10
N GLN A 266 10.36 -32.19 0.75
CA GLN A 266 9.27 -31.29 0.35
C GLN A 266 8.95 -30.28 1.46
N ILE A 267 8.81 -30.72 2.73
CA ILE A 267 8.60 -29.87 3.89
C ILE A 267 9.75 -28.88 4.03
N ARG A 268 11.00 -29.35 4.01
CA ARG A 268 12.18 -28.48 4.12
C ARG A 268 12.22 -27.42 3.00
N ASN A 269 11.93 -27.81 1.78
CA ASN A 269 11.90 -26.88 0.65
C ASN A 269 10.80 -25.81 0.83
N ALA A 270 9.60 -26.20 1.29
CA ALA A 270 8.52 -25.29 1.58
C ALA A 270 8.88 -24.30 2.72
N GLU A 271 9.51 -24.80 3.80
CA GLU A 271 10.00 -23.96 4.90
C GLU A 271 11.10 -22.98 4.43
N GLN A 272 12.04 -23.44 3.59
CA GLN A 272 13.06 -22.56 3.00
C GLN A 272 12.47 -21.48 2.07
N SER A 273 11.39 -21.82 1.37
CA SER A 273 10.64 -20.88 0.52
C SER A 273 9.70 -19.96 1.32
N ARG A 274 9.75 -20.00 2.66
CA ARG A 274 8.94 -19.16 3.55
C ARG A 274 7.43 -19.36 3.39
N ILE A 275 6.98 -20.53 2.93
CA ILE A 275 5.55 -20.82 2.80
C ILE A 275 4.95 -20.98 4.21
N PRO A 276 3.90 -20.22 4.55
CA PRO A 276 3.36 -20.19 5.89
C PRO A 276 2.67 -21.51 6.29
N ILE A 277 1.88 -22.11 5.38
CA ILE A 277 1.07 -23.31 5.65
C ILE A 277 1.38 -24.41 4.64
N MET A 278 1.54 -25.61 5.12
CA MET A 278 1.75 -26.83 4.35
C MET A 278 0.65 -27.84 4.66
N GLY A 279 0.08 -28.46 3.64
CA GLY A 279 -0.90 -29.55 3.75
C GLY A 279 -0.28 -30.86 3.25
N VAL A 280 0.01 -31.77 4.16
CA VAL A 280 0.50 -33.11 3.80
C VAL A 280 -0.70 -33.98 3.42
N VAL A 281 -0.58 -34.70 2.30
CA VAL A 281 -1.66 -35.52 1.74
C VAL A 281 -1.13 -36.92 1.43
N GLY A 282 -1.60 -37.90 2.20
CA GLY A 282 -1.45 -39.32 1.94
C GLY A 282 -2.77 -39.96 1.51
N MET A 283 -2.78 -41.28 1.37
CA MET A 283 -4.00 -42.02 1.02
C MET A 283 -5.10 -41.86 2.07
N LYS A 284 -4.72 -41.81 3.34
CA LYS A 284 -5.67 -41.63 4.47
C LYS A 284 -6.39 -40.27 4.36
N GLU A 285 -5.63 -39.19 4.14
CA GLU A 285 -6.18 -37.84 4.01
C GLU A 285 -7.12 -37.74 2.81
N MET A 286 -6.77 -38.41 1.70
CA MET A 286 -7.61 -38.46 0.52
C MET A 286 -8.92 -39.24 0.77
N GLU A 287 -8.88 -40.38 1.47
CA GLU A 287 -10.07 -41.20 1.78
C GLU A 287 -10.99 -40.52 2.79
N GLU A 288 -10.43 -39.77 3.75
CA GLU A 288 -11.17 -39.03 4.78
C GLU A 288 -11.55 -37.59 4.34
N GLU A 289 -11.20 -37.17 3.11
CA GLU A 289 -11.37 -35.80 2.59
C GLU A 289 -10.77 -34.73 3.50
N THR A 290 -9.59 -35.01 4.09
CA THR A 290 -8.88 -34.15 5.02
C THR A 290 -7.50 -33.75 4.48
N LEU A 291 -6.82 -32.86 5.23
CA LEU A 291 -5.43 -32.44 5.03
C LEU A 291 -4.73 -32.43 6.39
N ALA A 292 -3.54 -33.03 6.47
CA ALA A 292 -2.70 -32.90 7.67
C ALA A 292 -1.91 -31.59 7.56
N ILE A 293 -2.24 -30.63 8.41
CA ILE A 293 -1.75 -29.24 8.31
C ILE A 293 -0.55 -29.01 9.21
N ARG A 294 0.42 -28.32 8.63
CA ARG A 294 1.62 -27.86 9.32
C ARG A 294 1.83 -26.36 9.05
N SER A 295 1.91 -25.59 10.12
CA SER A 295 2.38 -24.19 10.08
C SER A 295 3.91 -24.17 10.14
N ARG A 296 4.54 -23.27 9.39
CA ARG A 296 5.98 -23.04 9.47
C ARG A 296 6.39 -22.49 10.85
N LYS A 297 5.54 -21.70 11.49
CA LYS A 297 5.81 -21.09 12.82
C LYS A 297 5.49 -22.04 13.98
N GLU A 298 4.34 -22.72 13.94
CA GLU A 298 3.83 -23.51 15.08
C GLU A 298 4.01 -25.03 14.92
N GLY A 299 4.48 -25.48 13.76
CA GLY A 299 4.64 -26.91 13.49
C GLY A 299 3.31 -27.59 13.13
N ASN A 300 3.06 -28.78 13.66
CA ASN A 300 1.86 -29.56 13.34
C ASN A 300 0.61 -28.95 14.01
N LEU A 301 -0.37 -28.58 13.18
CA LEU A 301 -1.66 -28.02 13.63
C LEU A 301 -2.77 -29.08 13.74
N GLY A 302 -2.60 -30.27 13.16
CA GLY A 302 -3.60 -31.33 13.15
C GLY A 302 -4.16 -31.63 11.77
N SER A 303 -5.26 -32.39 11.71
CA SER A 303 -5.96 -32.74 10.48
C SER A 303 -7.26 -31.97 10.39
N PHE A 304 -7.58 -31.45 9.20
CA PHE A 304 -8.76 -30.62 8.94
C PHE A 304 -9.51 -31.16 7.75
N SER A 305 -10.82 -31.02 7.73
CA SER A 305 -11.57 -31.16 6.49
C SER A 305 -11.11 -30.10 5.50
N VAL A 306 -11.22 -30.39 4.20
CA VAL A 306 -10.84 -29.41 3.17
C VAL A 306 -11.65 -28.13 3.31
N ASP A 307 -12.94 -28.24 3.61
CA ASP A 307 -13.83 -27.08 3.70
C ASP A 307 -13.48 -26.19 4.89
N ASP A 308 -13.36 -26.75 6.08
CA ASP A 308 -13.00 -26.00 7.31
C ASP A 308 -11.63 -25.31 7.14
N LEU A 309 -10.65 -26.00 6.54
CA LEU A 309 -9.35 -25.41 6.29
C LEU A 309 -9.41 -24.21 5.34
N LEU A 310 -10.14 -24.35 4.21
CA LEU A 310 -10.22 -23.27 3.22
C LEU A 310 -11.01 -22.08 3.76
N GLU A 311 -12.06 -22.31 4.54
CA GLU A 311 -12.80 -21.25 5.23
C GLU A 311 -11.93 -20.51 6.23
N GLU A 312 -11.14 -21.21 7.05
CA GLU A 312 -10.23 -20.60 8.01
C GLU A 312 -9.10 -19.84 7.32
N LEU A 313 -8.50 -20.37 6.26
CA LEU A 313 -7.49 -19.66 5.48
C LEU A 313 -8.06 -18.38 4.85
N TYR A 314 -9.28 -18.44 4.33
CA TYR A 314 -9.96 -17.28 3.78
C TYR A 314 -10.25 -16.23 4.86
N ARG A 315 -10.74 -16.66 6.03
CA ARG A 315 -10.97 -15.77 7.17
C ARG A 315 -9.67 -15.05 7.59
N CYS A 316 -8.58 -15.80 7.74
CA CYS A 316 -7.27 -15.24 8.09
C CYS A 316 -6.73 -14.29 6.99
N ASP A 317 -6.93 -14.61 5.71
CA ASP A 317 -6.53 -13.76 4.59
C ASP A 317 -7.26 -12.40 4.61
N VAL A 318 -8.58 -12.43 4.78
CA VAL A 318 -9.41 -11.20 4.84
C VAL A 318 -9.11 -10.36 6.09
N ALA A 319 -8.98 -11.00 7.24
CA ALA A 319 -8.70 -10.32 8.50
C ALA A 319 -7.24 -9.85 8.64
N ALA A 320 -6.34 -10.31 7.75
CA ALA A 320 -4.89 -10.14 7.84
C ALA A 320 -4.29 -10.76 9.13
N GLU A 321 -4.84 -11.88 9.54
CA GLU A 321 -4.40 -12.65 10.71
C GLU A 321 -3.54 -13.86 10.31
N GLU A 322 -2.79 -14.41 11.28
CA GLU A 322 -2.08 -15.65 11.12
C GLU A 322 -2.99 -16.83 11.49
N MET A 323 -2.90 -17.92 10.73
CA MET A 323 -3.56 -19.17 11.09
C MET A 323 -2.85 -19.80 12.28
N THR A 324 -3.53 -19.91 13.41
CA THR A 324 -3.01 -20.47 14.65
C THR A 324 -3.82 -21.69 15.06
N LYS A 325 -3.23 -22.53 15.93
CA LYS A 325 -3.93 -23.68 16.49
C LYS A 325 -5.20 -23.30 17.26
N LYS A 326 -5.17 -22.16 17.98
CA LYS A 326 -6.30 -21.64 18.74
C LYS A 326 -7.44 -21.12 17.86
N GLY A 327 -7.13 -20.54 16.69
CA GLY A 327 -8.15 -20.06 15.75
C GLY A 327 -8.92 -21.18 15.09
N VAL A 328 -8.33 -22.36 14.98
CA VAL A 328 -8.93 -23.53 14.32
C VAL A 328 -9.65 -24.46 15.30
N PHE A 329 -9.20 -24.50 16.54
CA PHE A 329 -9.83 -25.21 17.64
C PHE A 329 -10.06 -24.23 18.78
N PRO A 330 -11.13 -23.39 18.75
CA PRO A 330 -11.49 -22.59 19.90
C PRO A 330 -11.66 -23.53 21.08
N GLU A 331 -10.97 -23.24 22.20
CA GLU A 331 -11.19 -23.93 23.45
C GLU A 331 -12.70 -23.76 23.76
N GLU A 332 -13.45 -24.84 23.90
CA GLU A 332 -14.83 -24.76 24.38
C GLU A 332 -14.78 -23.99 25.70
N GLU A 333 -15.45 -22.84 25.76
CA GLU A 333 -15.60 -22.08 27.01
C GLU A 333 -16.36 -22.99 27.99
N GLU A 334 -15.68 -23.45 29.09
CA GLU A 334 -16.28 -24.16 30.21
C GLU A 334 -17.27 -23.28 30.98
#